data_b3da2775a4b79b9dc10f8d5d5258a1d9
#
_entry.id   b3da2775a4b79b9dc10f8d5d5258a1d9
#
_cell.length_a   1.000
_cell.length_b   1.000
_cell.length_c   1.000
_cell.angle_alpha   90.00
_cell.angle_beta   90.00
_cell.angle_gamma   90.00
#
_symmetry.space_group_name_H-M   'P 1'
#
loop_
_entity.id
_entity.type
_entity.pdbx_description
1 polymer ?
#
loop_
_entity_poly.entity_id
_entity_poly.type
_entity_poly.pdbx_seq_one_letter_code
_entity_poly.pdbx_strand_id
1 'polypeptide(L)'
;MAATYVKPGELGLNPEKLTEMLTELEQTVEIHSISVRFDGKVILEGAWEPFSLEKPQMLHSLSKIGTSICLGFALDEGKIHLEDKLLDYVRDELPEEYDPALEDLTIYHLLTMQAGSKECYNNVWFSKLTRDWET
;
A
#
# COMPACT_ATOMS: atom_id res chain seq x y z
N MET A 1 -15.43 6.45 12.67
CA MET A 1 -15.30 7.76 13.35
C MET A 1 -15.02 8.82 12.29
N ALA A 2 -15.69 9.97 12.36
CA ALA A 2 -15.37 11.08 11.44
C ALA A 2 -13.97 11.64 11.76
N ALA A 3 -13.27 12.13 10.73
CA ALA A 3 -11.98 12.77 10.91
C ALA A 3 -12.14 14.09 11.68
N THR A 4 -11.26 14.36 12.63
CA THR A 4 -11.22 15.63 13.36
C THR A 4 -10.24 16.56 12.66
N TYR A 5 -10.71 17.72 12.21
CA TYR A 5 -9.90 18.75 11.55
C TYR A 5 -9.52 19.84 12.56
N VAL A 6 -8.27 20.23 12.57
CA VAL A 6 -7.72 21.26 13.48
C VAL A 6 -6.71 22.12 12.73
N LYS A 7 -6.71 23.42 12.99
CA LYS A 7 -5.72 24.32 12.40
C LYS A 7 -4.32 24.00 12.93
N PRO A 8 -3.29 23.95 12.08
CA PRO A 8 -1.92 23.63 12.51
C PRO A 8 -1.42 24.46 13.70
N GLY A 9 -1.71 25.76 13.69
CA GLY A 9 -1.30 26.67 14.77
C GLY A 9 -1.89 26.34 16.16
N GLU A 10 -3.07 25.71 16.22
CA GLU A 10 -3.69 25.27 17.48
C GLU A 10 -2.93 24.08 18.11
N LEU A 11 -2.11 23.39 17.32
CA LEU A 11 -1.25 22.29 17.77
C LEU A 11 0.23 22.72 17.89
N GLY A 12 0.50 24.02 17.84
CA GLY A 12 1.88 24.56 17.95
C GLY A 12 2.71 24.37 16.67
N LEU A 13 2.10 23.97 15.57
CA LEU A 13 2.75 23.81 14.27
C LEU A 13 2.79 25.14 13.53
N ASN A 14 3.87 25.42 12.79
CA ASN A 14 3.99 26.62 11.99
C ASN A 14 3.28 26.46 10.63
N PRO A 15 2.17 27.19 10.35
CA PRO A 15 1.45 27.09 9.10
C PRO A 15 2.28 27.51 7.87
N GLU A 16 3.21 28.47 8.03
CA GLU A 16 4.08 28.96 6.96
C GLU A 16 4.99 27.83 6.47
N LYS A 17 5.53 27.02 7.38
CA LYS A 17 6.36 25.85 7.03
C LYS A 17 5.58 24.78 6.27
N LEU A 18 4.31 24.58 6.60
CA LEU A 18 3.45 23.68 5.84
C LEU A 18 3.17 24.22 4.43
N THR A 19 2.99 25.53 4.28
CA THR A 19 2.83 26.17 2.98
C THR A 19 4.12 26.08 2.14
N GLU A 20 5.29 26.30 2.73
CA GLU A 20 6.59 26.10 2.07
C GLU A 20 6.74 24.66 1.58
N MET A 21 6.42 23.67 2.43
CA MET A 21 6.44 22.25 2.06
C MET A 21 5.52 21.94 0.86
N LEU A 22 4.29 22.47 0.87
CA LEU A 22 3.36 22.27 -0.25
C LEU A 22 3.90 22.86 -1.55
N THR A 23 4.46 24.07 -1.49
CA THR A 23 5.04 24.74 -2.65
C THR A 23 6.22 23.96 -3.22
N GLU A 24 7.06 23.39 -2.36
CA GLU A 24 8.18 22.55 -2.78
C GLU A 24 7.69 21.23 -3.42
N LEU A 25 6.67 20.59 -2.84
CA LEU A 25 6.06 19.38 -3.38
C LEU A 25 5.47 19.62 -4.77
N GLU A 26 4.73 20.70 -4.97
CA GLU A 26 4.15 21.08 -6.26
C GLU A 26 5.23 21.28 -7.36
N GLN A 27 6.43 21.73 -6.99
CA GLN A 27 7.53 21.98 -7.92
C GLN A 27 8.37 20.73 -8.21
N THR A 28 8.34 19.73 -7.35
CA THR A 28 9.27 18.60 -7.40
C THR A 28 8.62 17.28 -7.81
N VAL A 29 7.32 17.08 -7.53
CA VAL A 29 6.60 15.84 -7.83
C VAL A 29 5.21 16.13 -8.40
N GLU A 30 4.71 15.21 -9.23
CA GLU A 30 3.31 15.20 -9.62
C GLU A 30 2.48 14.69 -8.44
N ILE A 31 1.69 15.59 -7.85
CA ILE A 31 0.88 15.29 -6.67
C ILE A 31 -0.62 15.40 -7.01
N HIS A 32 -1.39 14.38 -6.66
CA HIS A 32 -2.83 14.34 -6.93
C HIS A 32 -3.65 14.80 -5.72
N SER A 33 -3.29 14.35 -4.55
CA SER A 33 -3.93 14.73 -3.29
C SER A 33 -2.96 14.57 -2.12
N ILE A 34 -3.26 15.24 -1.04
CA ILE A 34 -2.49 15.16 0.20
C ILE A 34 -3.43 15.13 1.40
N SER A 35 -3.12 14.34 2.41
CA SER A 35 -3.71 14.40 3.74
C SER A 35 -2.60 14.26 4.78
N VAL A 36 -2.45 15.27 5.62
CA VAL A 36 -1.46 15.27 6.70
C VAL A 36 -2.18 15.17 8.04
N ARG A 37 -1.74 14.21 8.85
CA ARG A 37 -2.26 14.00 10.20
C ARG A 37 -1.16 14.25 11.23
N PHE A 38 -1.55 14.88 12.31
CA PHE A 38 -0.69 15.09 13.49
C PHE A 38 -1.53 14.83 14.74
N ASP A 39 -1.01 14.00 15.63
CA ASP A 39 -1.70 13.58 16.87
C ASP A 39 -3.16 13.10 16.59
N GLY A 40 -3.32 12.25 15.57
CA GLY A 40 -4.62 11.69 15.15
C GLY A 40 -5.59 12.66 14.48
N LYS A 41 -5.26 13.95 14.36
CA LYS A 41 -6.08 15.01 13.77
C LYS A 41 -5.59 15.38 12.38
N VAL A 42 -6.50 15.70 11.48
CA VAL A 42 -6.17 16.21 10.13
C VAL A 42 -5.82 17.70 10.26
N ILE A 43 -4.60 18.05 9.84
CA ILE A 43 -4.10 19.45 9.88
C ILE A 43 -4.00 20.08 8.49
N LEU A 44 -4.01 19.26 7.46
CA LEU A 44 -3.96 19.67 6.06
C LEU A 44 -4.58 18.58 5.20
N GLU A 45 -5.46 18.96 4.29
CA GLU A 45 -6.03 18.03 3.31
C GLU A 45 -6.45 18.80 2.06
N GLY A 46 -6.17 18.24 0.89
CA GLY A 46 -6.51 18.85 -0.38
C GLY A 46 -6.19 17.96 -1.57
N ALA A 47 -6.62 18.39 -2.75
CA ALA A 47 -6.33 17.75 -4.02
C ALA A 47 -6.10 18.81 -5.10
N TRP A 48 -5.35 18.44 -6.14
CA TRP A 48 -5.05 19.27 -7.32
C TRP A 48 -5.91 18.83 -8.50
N GLU A 49 -6.48 19.79 -9.22
CA GLU A 49 -7.21 19.50 -10.46
C GLU A 49 -6.34 18.72 -11.47
N PRO A 50 -6.91 17.69 -12.15
CA PRO A 50 -8.32 17.28 -12.20
C PRO A 50 -8.74 16.29 -11.11
N PHE A 51 -7.94 16.05 -10.09
CA PHE A 51 -8.22 15.15 -8.98
C PHE A 51 -9.09 15.82 -7.92
N SER A 52 -9.74 15.02 -7.09
CA SER A 52 -10.49 15.49 -5.90
C SER A 52 -10.44 14.42 -4.81
N LEU A 53 -10.74 14.82 -3.57
CA LEU A 53 -10.73 13.91 -2.42
C LEU A 53 -11.82 12.82 -2.51
N GLU A 54 -12.90 13.09 -3.24
CA GLU A 54 -14.03 12.15 -3.42
C GLU A 54 -13.81 11.16 -4.56
N LYS A 55 -12.88 11.44 -5.48
CA LYS A 55 -12.60 10.54 -6.59
C LYS A 55 -11.68 9.40 -6.15
N PRO A 56 -12.00 8.14 -6.54
CA PRO A 56 -11.09 7.03 -6.32
C PRO A 56 -9.72 7.29 -6.93
N GLN A 57 -8.68 6.97 -6.18
CA GLN A 57 -7.28 7.06 -6.61
C GLN A 57 -6.69 5.65 -6.75
N MET A 58 -5.81 5.48 -7.73
CA MET A 58 -5.08 4.24 -7.89
C MET A 58 -4.00 4.13 -6.80
N LEU A 59 -4.16 3.17 -5.91
CA LEU A 59 -3.27 3.01 -4.76
C LEU A 59 -2.01 2.19 -5.04
N HIS A 60 -1.97 1.45 -6.17
CA HIS A 60 -0.87 0.53 -6.45
C HIS A 60 -0.53 -0.35 -5.23
N SER A 61 0.74 -0.46 -4.88
CA SER A 61 1.19 -1.26 -3.73
C SER A 61 0.72 -0.75 -2.36
N LEU A 62 0.20 0.46 -2.26
CA LEU A 62 -0.41 0.96 -1.02
C LEU A 62 -1.60 0.10 -0.60
N SER A 63 -2.26 -0.58 -1.56
CA SER A 63 -3.34 -1.56 -1.28
C SER A 63 -2.90 -2.72 -0.38
N LYS A 64 -1.60 -3.03 -0.31
CA LYS A 64 -1.06 -4.06 0.60
C LYS A 64 -1.27 -3.73 2.08
N ILE A 65 -1.48 -2.47 2.42
CA ILE A 65 -1.87 -2.08 3.79
C ILE A 65 -3.20 -2.73 4.17
N GLY A 66 -4.19 -2.72 3.26
CA GLY A 66 -5.47 -3.40 3.47
C GLY A 66 -5.28 -4.91 3.68
N THR A 67 -4.47 -5.55 2.85
CA THR A 67 -4.14 -6.99 3.00
C THR A 67 -3.48 -7.27 4.35
N SER A 68 -2.51 -6.44 4.76
CA SER A 68 -1.83 -6.59 6.06
C SER A 68 -2.79 -6.46 7.24
N ILE A 69 -3.74 -5.53 7.18
CA ILE A 69 -4.77 -5.36 8.23
C ILE A 69 -5.69 -6.58 8.28
N CYS A 70 -6.15 -7.09 7.13
CA CYS A 70 -7.00 -8.28 7.07
C CYS A 70 -6.29 -9.52 7.64
N LEU A 71 -5.00 -9.70 7.31
CA LEU A 71 -4.18 -10.77 7.88
C LEU A 71 -4.01 -10.59 9.40
N GLY A 72 -3.86 -9.34 9.88
CA GLY A 72 -3.83 -9.04 11.31
C GLY A 72 -5.07 -9.52 12.04
N PHE A 73 -6.27 -9.30 11.49
CA PHE A 73 -7.51 -9.84 12.04
C PHE A 73 -7.55 -11.36 12.02
N ALA A 74 -7.11 -11.99 10.94
CA ALA A 74 -7.07 -13.45 10.83
C ALA A 74 -6.10 -14.08 11.85
N LEU A 75 -4.97 -13.43 12.13
CA LEU A 75 -4.03 -13.82 13.18
C LEU A 75 -4.65 -13.69 14.57
N ASP A 76 -5.32 -12.57 14.85
CA ASP A 76 -5.99 -12.31 16.15
C ASP A 76 -7.13 -13.31 16.41
N GLU A 77 -7.85 -13.73 15.37
CA GLU A 77 -8.87 -14.75 15.40
C GLU A 77 -8.32 -16.19 15.42
N GLY A 78 -7.02 -16.39 15.37
CA GLY A 78 -6.37 -17.70 15.36
C GLY A 78 -6.64 -18.53 14.11
N LYS A 79 -7.03 -17.90 12.99
CA LYS A 79 -7.31 -18.57 11.71
C LYS A 79 -6.06 -18.88 10.90
N ILE A 80 -5.00 -18.13 11.14
CA ILE A 80 -3.68 -18.29 10.53
C ILE A 80 -2.61 -18.00 11.56
N HIS A 81 -1.38 -18.50 11.31
CA HIS A 81 -0.18 -18.15 12.06
C HIS A 81 0.92 -17.69 11.11
N LEU A 82 1.86 -16.91 11.60
CA LEU A 82 2.94 -16.39 10.76
C LEU A 82 3.84 -17.49 10.21
N GLU A 83 4.00 -18.58 10.96
CA GLU A 83 4.81 -19.75 10.64
C GLU A 83 4.11 -20.74 9.72
N ASP A 84 2.81 -20.59 9.49
CA ASP A 84 2.06 -21.48 8.60
C ASP A 84 2.65 -21.44 7.20
N LYS A 85 2.70 -22.60 6.56
CA LYS A 85 3.22 -22.71 5.19
C LYS A 85 2.20 -22.14 4.21
N LEU A 86 2.69 -21.40 3.22
CA LEU A 86 1.83 -20.88 2.14
C LEU A 86 1.04 -22.01 1.47
N LEU A 87 1.68 -23.15 1.24
CA LEU A 87 1.08 -24.29 0.55
C LEU A 87 -0.07 -24.94 1.31
N ASP A 88 -0.21 -24.72 2.62
CA ASP A 88 -1.36 -25.21 3.38
C ASP A 88 -2.67 -24.52 2.95
N TYR A 89 -2.58 -23.37 2.32
CA TYR A 89 -3.72 -22.55 1.88
C TYR A 89 -3.97 -22.56 0.37
N VAL A 90 -2.93 -22.79 -0.46
CA VAL A 90 -3.04 -22.62 -1.91
C VAL A 90 -2.62 -23.85 -2.72
N ARG A 91 -2.35 -24.98 -2.09
CA ARG A 91 -1.85 -26.19 -2.77
C ARG A 91 -2.72 -26.63 -3.94
N ASP A 92 -4.04 -26.55 -3.78
CA ASP A 92 -4.99 -26.97 -4.81
C ASP A 92 -5.05 -26.03 -6.03
N GLU A 93 -4.46 -24.84 -5.91
CA GLU A 93 -4.39 -23.83 -6.97
C GLU A 93 -3.08 -23.89 -7.77
N LEU A 94 -2.12 -24.72 -7.34
CA LEU A 94 -0.83 -24.83 -7.98
C LEU A 94 -0.88 -25.77 -9.21
N PRO A 95 -0.03 -25.52 -10.22
CA PRO A 95 0.19 -26.48 -11.28
C PRO A 95 0.87 -27.75 -10.72
N GLU A 96 0.79 -28.87 -11.47
CA GLU A 96 1.43 -30.13 -11.08
C GLU A 96 2.95 -29.99 -10.85
N GLU A 97 3.59 -29.12 -11.65
CA GLU A 97 5.01 -28.75 -11.48
C GLU A 97 5.12 -27.33 -10.96
N TYR A 98 5.71 -27.17 -9.79
CA TYR A 98 6.01 -25.88 -9.16
C TYR A 98 7.43 -25.87 -8.57
N ASP A 99 7.95 -24.67 -8.27
CA ASP A 99 9.28 -24.54 -7.66
C ASP A 99 9.27 -25.13 -6.24
N PRO A 100 10.12 -26.13 -5.93
CA PRO A 100 10.20 -26.71 -4.59
C PRO A 100 10.49 -25.70 -3.48
N ALA A 101 11.06 -24.54 -3.78
CA ALA A 101 11.27 -23.47 -2.81
C ALA A 101 9.97 -22.95 -2.20
N LEU A 102 8.81 -23.16 -2.86
CA LEU A 102 7.50 -22.80 -2.31
C LEU A 102 7.14 -23.60 -1.05
N GLU A 103 7.69 -24.81 -0.89
CA GLU A 103 7.45 -25.63 0.32
C GLU A 103 7.96 -24.97 1.61
N ASP A 104 8.94 -24.07 1.50
CA ASP A 104 9.51 -23.37 2.66
C ASP A 104 8.94 -21.99 2.91
N LEU A 105 8.10 -21.47 2.00
CA LEU A 105 7.46 -20.19 2.19
C LEU A 105 6.41 -20.22 3.30
N THR A 106 6.48 -19.22 4.15
CA THR A 106 5.50 -19.00 5.23
C THR A 106 4.71 -17.71 5.01
N ILE A 107 3.63 -17.54 5.74
CA ILE A 107 2.87 -16.27 5.78
C ILE A 107 3.79 -15.11 6.19
N TYR A 108 4.72 -15.32 7.13
CA TYR A 108 5.74 -14.34 7.51
C TYR A 108 6.59 -13.88 6.31
N HIS A 109 7.08 -14.81 5.50
CA HIS A 109 7.89 -14.47 4.32
C HIS A 109 7.13 -13.60 3.32
N LEU A 110 5.83 -13.87 3.12
CA LEU A 110 4.98 -13.05 2.24
C LEU A 110 4.78 -11.64 2.79
N LEU A 111 4.45 -11.52 4.08
CA LEU A 111 4.23 -10.22 4.74
C LEU A 111 5.47 -9.34 4.76
N THR A 112 6.65 -9.96 4.83
CA THR A 112 7.94 -9.25 4.86
C THR A 112 8.60 -9.12 3.49
N MET A 113 7.89 -9.48 2.40
CA MET A 113 8.38 -9.41 1.02
C MET A 113 9.63 -10.28 0.76
N GLN A 114 9.73 -11.43 1.45
CA GLN A 114 10.88 -12.35 1.39
C GLN A 114 10.54 -13.65 0.63
N ALA A 115 9.75 -13.56 -0.43
CA ALA A 115 9.35 -14.73 -1.21
C ALA A 115 10.49 -15.38 -2.02
N GLY A 116 11.67 -14.77 -2.10
CA GLY A 116 12.84 -15.36 -2.76
C GLY A 116 12.76 -15.46 -4.28
N SER A 117 11.82 -14.77 -4.93
CA SER A 117 11.70 -14.75 -6.38
C SER A 117 12.96 -14.21 -7.04
N LYS A 118 13.49 -14.95 -8.03
CA LYS A 118 14.68 -14.54 -8.82
C LYS A 118 14.37 -13.35 -9.74
N GLU A 119 13.12 -13.15 -10.10
CA GLU A 119 12.68 -12.07 -10.98
C GLU A 119 11.78 -11.09 -10.25
N CYS A 120 11.99 -9.82 -10.51
CA CYS A 120 11.07 -8.80 -10.03
C CYS A 120 9.75 -8.91 -10.83
N TYR A 121 8.67 -9.32 -10.17
CA TYR A 121 7.35 -9.44 -10.79
C TYR A 121 6.89 -8.16 -11.50
N ASN A 122 7.31 -6.99 -11.05
CA ASN A 122 7.00 -5.73 -11.70
C ASN A 122 7.49 -5.68 -13.16
N ASN A 123 8.69 -6.18 -13.45
CA ASN A 123 9.23 -6.17 -14.80
C ASN A 123 8.47 -7.13 -15.73
N VAL A 124 8.06 -8.29 -15.23
CA VAL A 124 7.27 -9.28 -16.00
C VAL A 124 5.85 -8.75 -16.26
N TRP A 125 5.26 -8.07 -15.27
CA TRP A 125 3.91 -7.51 -15.37
C TRP A 125 3.86 -6.35 -16.37
N PHE A 126 4.78 -5.41 -16.27
CA PHE A 126 4.87 -4.28 -17.19
C PHE A 126 5.18 -4.73 -18.63
N SER A 127 6.02 -5.75 -18.82
CA SER A 127 6.33 -6.28 -20.15
C SER A 127 5.15 -7.02 -20.80
N LYS A 128 4.26 -7.63 -20.01
CA LYS A 128 3.02 -8.26 -20.51
C LYS A 128 1.92 -7.25 -20.76
N LEU A 129 1.73 -6.27 -19.88
CA LEU A 129 0.74 -5.20 -20.05
C LEU A 129 0.99 -4.37 -21.32
N THR A 130 2.25 -4.07 -21.65
CA THR A 130 2.59 -3.32 -22.88
C THR A 130 2.35 -4.13 -24.15
N ARG A 131 2.25 -5.45 -24.10
CA ARG A 131 1.91 -6.28 -25.27
C ARG A 131 0.42 -6.43 -25.51
N ASP A 132 -0.40 -6.43 -24.45
CA ASP A 132 -1.84 -6.67 -24.54
C ASP A 132 -2.66 -5.40 -24.85
N TRP A 133 -2.02 -4.21 -24.80
CA TRP A 133 -2.66 -2.94 -25.14
C TRP A 133 -2.54 -2.57 -26.63
N GLU A 134 -1.71 -3.28 -27.40
CA GLU A 134 -1.51 -3.06 -28.84
C GLU A 134 -2.32 -4.06 -29.73
N THR A 135 -3.12 -4.93 -29.16
CA THR A 135 -4.03 -5.82 -29.84
C THR A 135 -5.48 -5.54 -29.49
#